data_75a6cd336d9db2ee0956c34d3660ff13
#
_entry.id   75a6cd336d9db2ee0956c34d3660ff13
#
_cell.length_a   1.000
_cell.length_b   1.000
_cell.length_c   1.000
_cell.angle_alpha   90.00
_cell.angle_beta   90.00
_cell.angle_gamma   90.00
#
_symmetry.space_group_name_H-M   'P 1'
#
loop_
_entity.id
_entity.type
_entity.pdbx_description
1 polymer ?
#
loop_
_entity_poly.entity_id
_entity_poly.type
_entity_poly.pdbx_seq_one_letter_code
_entity_poly.pdbx_strand_id
1 'polypeptide(L)'
;MKANLKAALIQNPVDLYYYAGGRQNGALLIPAADSLAHVSQGGCGPKFYVRRSIKRAEFESGGSDSPVTIEKFPRLRQFAEALSKTGLEQAPALQLAEIPADFFEKFSTILAPLGEVKNCTPIIHEQREEKSPWELAMMRAGAKIQEEMFERVKNSIAVGKTELDIAAVAEEVSRRNGFGGNIQMRRYPLQCDRAVVVSGRAGGIPSFFDSAVGGIGPNPLAGMGFSFNKLRPKQPILVDLVHVHRGYVVDATRMFSIGELSAEWNQRLADMVEISNKVVNSLGSGDTCSKTWQIGSELAHNMGYGEHLMGMKPDQSSFLGHSVGLQLDESPVIAQGFDRPLTHNGLMAIEPKVVYGDGSIGIEDTWVKTSQGLERITLSNNQEWLHHC
;
A
#
# COMPACT_ATOMS: atom_id res chain seq x y z
N MET A 1 -7.65 -21.09 10.49
CA MET A 1 -7.64 -22.44 9.86
C MET A 1 -6.52 -22.44 8.81
N LYS A 2 -5.43 -23.17 9.01
CA LYS A 2 -4.44 -23.38 7.94
C LYS A 2 -5.16 -24.21 6.86
N ALA A 3 -5.40 -23.61 5.70
CA ALA A 3 -5.96 -24.33 4.57
C ALA A 3 -5.01 -25.46 4.20
N ASN A 4 -5.53 -26.69 4.07
CA ASN A 4 -4.74 -27.86 3.65
C ASN A 4 -4.51 -27.77 2.13
N LEU A 5 -3.64 -26.82 1.72
CA LEU A 5 -3.23 -26.59 0.34
C LEU A 5 -1.94 -27.36 0.05
N LYS A 6 -1.90 -28.07 -1.06
CA LYS A 6 -0.67 -28.82 -1.48
C LYS A 6 0.26 -27.97 -2.33
N ALA A 7 -0.24 -26.96 -3.00
CA ALA A 7 0.53 -25.98 -3.75
C ALA A 7 -0.27 -24.70 -3.98
N ALA A 8 0.43 -23.61 -4.27
CA ALA A 8 -0.14 -22.36 -4.80
C ALA A 8 0.41 -22.10 -6.21
N LEU A 9 -0.42 -21.58 -7.09
CA LEU A 9 -0.04 -21.12 -8.42
C LEU A 9 -0.25 -19.60 -8.49
N ILE A 10 0.85 -18.88 -8.35
CA ILE A 10 0.89 -17.42 -8.26
C ILE A 10 0.93 -16.80 -9.66
N GLN A 11 0.09 -15.81 -9.91
CA GLN A 11 -0.05 -15.13 -11.20
C GLN A 11 -0.09 -13.60 -11.06
N ASN A 12 -0.44 -13.06 -9.89
CA ASN A 12 -0.40 -11.64 -9.63
C ASN A 12 1.04 -11.11 -9.76
N PRO A 13 1.29 -10.05 -10.57
CA PRO A 13 2.64 -9.54 -10.81
C PRO A 13 3.37 -9.06 -9.55
N VAL A 14 2.65 -8.56 -8.53
CA VAL A 14 3.24 -8.12 -7.26
C VAL A 14 3.77 -9.33 -6.49
N ASP A 15 2.99 -10.40 -6.42
CA ASP A 15 3.38 -11.61 -5.72
C ASP A 15 4.42 -12.43 -6.51
N LEU A 16 4.41 -12.38 -7.85
CA LEU A 16 5.52 -12.91 -8.63
C LEU A 16 6.83 -12.20 -8.29
N TYR A 17 6.81 -10.87 -8.14
CA TYR A 17 7.98 -10.13 -7.68
C TYR A 17 8.39 -10.53 -6.26
N TYR A 18 7.42 -10.65 -5.35
CA TYR A 18 7.67 -11.03 -3.94
C TYR A 18 8.37 -12.38 -3.81
N TYR A 19 7.92 -13.41 -4.55
CA TYR A 19 8.42 -14.77 -4.42
C TYR A 19 9.55 -15.13 -5.38
N ALA A 20 9.63 -14.49 -6.54
CA ALA A 20 10.57 -14.85 -7.60
C ALA A 20 11.51 -13.71 -8.04
N GLY A 21 11.41 -12.53 -7.44
CA GLY A 21 12.24 -11.36 -7.77
C GLY A 21 11.90 -10.71 -9.11
N GLY A 22 10.97 -11.25 -9.89
CA GLY A 22 10.57 -10.73 -11.20
C GLY A 22 9.08 -10.87 -11.45
N ARG A 23 8.54 -10.07 -12.38
CA ARG A 23 7.09 -10.03 -12.70
C ARG A 23 6.77 -10.45 -14.14
N GLN A 24 7.51 -11.39 -14.70
CA GLN A 24 7.30 -11.86 -16.04
C GLN A 24 5.93 -12.52 -16.23
N ASN A 25 5.34 -12.36 -17.42
CA ASN A 25 4.07 -13.00 -17.73
C ASN A 25 4.21 -14.53 -17.65
N GLY A 26 3.58 -15.13 -16.65
CA GLY A 26 3.72 -16.54 -16.35
C GLY A 26 2.90 -16.98 -15.15
N ALA A 27 3.33 -18.07 -14.53
CA ALA A 27 2.78 -18.57 -13.29
C ALA A 27 3.87 -19.24 -12.46
N LEU A 28 3.96 -18.91 -11.18
CA LEU A 28 4.89 -19.50 -10.23
C LEU A 28 4.17 -20.58 -9.41
N LEU A 29 4.62 -21.81 -9.54
CA LEU A 29 4.18 -22.93 -8.69
C LEU A 29 5.03 -22.94 -7.42
N ILE A 30 4.38 -22.83 -6.28
CA ILE A 30 4.98 -22.98 -4.94
C ILE A 30 4.36 -24.19 -4.27
N PRO A 31 5.07 -25.31 -4.11
CA PRO A 31 4.59 -26.48 -3.37
C PRO A 31 4.55 -26.19 -1.86
N ALA A 32 3.67 -26.87 -1.12
CA ALA A 32 3.61 -26.77 0.33
C ALA A 32 4.90 -27.35 0.98
N ALA A 33 5.23 -26.90 2.20
CA ALA A 33 6.46 -27.29 2.87
C ALA A 33 6.57 -28.79 3.17
N ASP A 34 5.45 -29.46 3.44
CA ASP A 34 5.38 -30.92 3.60
C ASP A 34 5.66 -31.67 2.27
N SER A 35 5.28 -31.05 1.14
CA SER A 35 5.63 -31.56 -0.19
C SER A 35 7.09 -31.27 -0.55
N LEU A 36 7.71 -30.23 0.03
CA LEU A 36 9.15 -29.93 -0.11
C LEU A 36 10.05 -30.94 0.62
N ALA A 37 9.55 -31.62 1.64
CA ALA A 37 10.29 -32.72 2.28
C ALA A 37 10.61 -33.86 1.28
N HIS A 38 9.88 -33.97 0.20
CA HIS A 38 10.18 -34.87 -0.92
C HIS A 38 11.22 -34.30 -1.91
N VAL A 39 11.64 -33.02 -1.78
CA VAL A 39 12.72 -32.45 -2.63
C VAL A 39 14.05 -33.16 -2.40
N SER A 40 14.33 -33.56 -1.15
CA SER A 40 15.49 -34.42 -0.81
C SER A 40 15.43 -35.83 -1.41
N GLN A 41 14.26 -36.23 -1.92
CA GLN A 41 13.97 -37.50 -2.59
C GLN A 41 13.67 -37.35 -4.08
N GLY A 42 14.05 -36.20 -4.70
CA GLY A 42 13.78 -35.89 -6.11
C GLY A 42 12.48 -35.11 -6.39
N GLY A 43 11.83 -34.57 -5.35
CA GLY A 43 10.66 -33.69 -5.50
C GLY A 43 10.99 -32.32 -6.06
N CYS A 44 9.98 -31.61 -6.56
CA CYS A 44 10.15 -30.35 -7.30
C CYS A 44 10.07 -29.15 -6.35
N GLY A 45 11.12 -28.33 -6.32
CA GLY A 45 11.09 -27.00 -5.71
C GLY A 45 10.18 -26.00 -6.45
N PRO A 46 10.11 -24.73 -6.02
CA PRO A 46 9.33 -23.71 -6.70
C PRO A 46 9.73 -23.56 -8.17
N LYS A 47 8.74 -23.50 -9.06
CA LYS A 47 8.94 -23.39 -10.52
C LYS A 47 8.21 -22.19 -11.10
N PHE A 48 8.95 -21.32 -11.77
CA PHE A 48 8.39 -20.18 -12.48
C PHE A 48 8.24 -20.49 -13.97
N TYR A 49 7.04 -20.77 -14.41
CA TYR A 49 6.67 -20.97 -15.81
C TYR A 49 6.49 -19.63 -16.50
N VAL A 50 7.38 -19.29 -17.44
CA VAL A 50 7.43 -17.99 -18.11
C VAL A 50 6.98 -18.10 -19.56
N ARG A 51 6.05 -17.24 -19.97
CA ARG A 51 5.52 -17.24 -21.37
C ARG A 51 6.47 -16.61 -22.36
N ARG A 52 7.22 -15.58 -21.93
CA ARG A 52 8.17 -14.85 -22.78
C ARG A 52 9.41 -14.45 -21.97
N SER A 53 10.52 -14.25 -22.69
CA SER A 53 11.75 -13.67 -22.10
C SER A 53 12.28 -14.46 -20.90
N ILE A 54 12.56 -15.75 -21.07
CA ILE A 54 13.20 -16.56 -20.03
C ILE A 54 14.48 -15.89 -19.54
N LYS A 55 15.35 -15.41 -20.45
CA LYS A 55 16.59 -14.70 -20.07
C LYS A 55 16.31 -13.45 -19.22
N ARG A 56 15.19 -12.77 -19.43
CA ARG A 56 14.79 -11.63 -18.60
C ARG A 56 14.35 -12.10 -17.20
N ALA A 57 13.60 -13.18 -17.12
CA ALA A 57 13.20 -13.78 -15.85
C ALA A 57 14.43 -14.24 -15.05
N GLU A 58 15.37 -14.92 -15.68
CA GLU A 58 16.64 -15.34 -15.04
C GLU A 58 17.42 -14.13 -14.52
N PHE A 59 17.55 -13.06 -15.33
CA PHE A 59 18.22 -11.83 -14.91
C PHE A 59 17.55 -11.16 -13.70
N GLU A 60 16.22 -11.06 -13.68
CA GLU A 60 15.47 -10.42 -12.59
C GLU A 60 15.47 -11.26 -11.31
N SER A 61 15.43 -12.59 -11.43
CA SER A 61 15.39 -13.52 -10.31
C SER A 61 16.78 -13.84 -9.70
N GLY A 62 17.85 -13.18 -10.14
CA GLY A 62 19.19 -13.35 -9.59
C GLY A 62 20.07 -14.37 -10.32
N GLY A 63 19.69 -14.82 -11.52
CA GLY A 63 20.50 -15.74 -12.35
C GLY A 63 20.71 -17.09 -11.68
N SER A 64 21.98 -17.47 -11.43
CA SER A 64 22.35 -18.73 -10.75
C SER A 64 21.88 -18.80 -9.30
N ASP A 65 21.66 -17.66 -8.66
CA ASP A 65 21.26 -17.55 -7.26
C ASP A 65 19.73 -17.48 -7.08
N SER A 66 18.98 -17.69 -8.18
CA SER A 66 17.52 -17.67 -8.18
C SER A 66 16.94 -18.70 -7.20
N PRO A 67 16.01 -18.29 -6.32
CA PRO A 67 15.33 -19.21 -5.42
C PRO A 67 14.32 -20.12 -6.13
N VAL A 68 14.07 -19.90 -7.42
CA VAL A 68 13.07 -20.61 -8.22
C VAL A 68 13.70 -21.16 -9.51
N THR A 69 13.24 -22.33 -9.94
CA THR A 69 13.60 -22.87 -11.26
C THR A 69 12.76 -22.20 -12.33
N ILE A 70 13.40 -21.57 -13.33
CA ILE A 70 12.71 -20.88 -14.41
C ILE A 70 12.56 -21.82 -15.62
N GLU A 71 11.34 -22.01 -16.07
CA GLU A 71 11.00 -22.89 -17.18
C GLU A 71 10.09 -22.17 -18.18
N LYS A 72 10.12 -22.64 -19.44
CA LYS A 72 9.16 -22.17 -20.45
C LYS A 72 7.76 -22.63 -20.06
N PHE A 73 6.79 -21.71 -20.15
CA PHE A 73 5.39 -22.06 -19.94
C PHE A 73 4.95 -23.10 -20.97
N PRO A 74 4.46 -24.28 -20.56
CA PRO A 74 4.00 -25.29 -21.49
C PRO A 74 2.76 -24.84 -22.26
N ARG A 75 2.39 -25.57 -23.31
CA ARG A 75 1.09 -25.30 -23.97
C ARG A 75 -0.02 -25.43 -22.94
N LEU A 76 -0.95 -24.49 -22.94
CA LEU A 76 -1.96 -24.38 -21.89
C LEU A 76 -2.76 -25.69 -21.69
N ARG A 77 -3.11 -26.38 -22.79
CA ARG A 77 -3.78 -27.70 -22.77
C ARG A 77 -2.96 -28.83 -22.12
N GLN A 78 -1.65 -28.64 -21.98
CA GLN A 78 -0.71 -29.61 -21.40
C GLN A 78 -0.29 -29.19 -19.98
N PHE A 79 -0.86 -28.10 -19.46
CA PHE A 79 -0.38 -27.52 -18.20
C PHE A 79 -0.68 -28.42 -17.00
N ALA A 80 -1.89 -29.02 -16.93
CA ALA A 80 -2.22 -29.99 -15.86
C ALA A 80 -1.28 -31.20 -15.88
N GLU A 81 -0.96 -31.74 -17.06
CA GLU A 81 0.00 -32.84 -17.21
C GLU A 81 1.42 -32.42 -16.78
N ALA A 82 1.84 -31.20 -17.13
CA ALA A 82 3.11 -30.66 -16.70
C ALA A 82 3.20 -30.51 -15.18
N LEU A 83 2.12 -30.11 -14.53
CA LEU A 83 2.02 -30.03 -13.07
C LEU A 83 2.05 -31.42 -12.43
N SER A 84 1.34 -32.41 -12.97
CA SER A 84 1.37 -33.80 -12.47
C SER A 84 2.78 -34.38 -12.51
N LYS A 85 3.57 -34.05 -13.53
CA LYS A 85 4.98 -34.48 -13.65
C LYS A 85 5.90 -33.89 -12.55
N THR A 86 5.45 -32.86 -11.83
CA THR A 86 6.16 -32.35 -10.65
C THR A 86 5.80 -33.11 -9.36
N GLY A 87 4.99 -34.17 -9.44
CA GLY A 87 4.50 -34.91 -8.28
C GLY A 87 3.24 -34.31 -7.65
N LEU A 88 2.61 -33.31 -8.30
CA LEU A 88 1.39 -32.68 -7.79
C LEU A 88 0.17 -33.55 -8.12
N GLU A 89 -0.50 -34.06 -7.08
CA GLU A 89 -1.67 -34.93 -7.18
C GLU A 89 -3.01 -34.17 -7.08
N GLN A 90 -2.99 -32.90 -6.72
CA GLN A 90 -4.15 -32.05 -6.54
C GLN A 90 -3.96 -30.71 -7.28
N ALA A 91 -5.08 -30.09 -7.70
CA ALA A 91 -5.04 -28.76 -8.30
C ALA A 91 -4.37 -27.76 -7.33
N PRO A 92 -3.40 -26.97 -7.81
CA PRO A 92 -2.85 -25.88 -7.00
C PRO A 92 -3.91 -24.82 -6.73
N ALA A 93 -3.85 -24.18 -5.58
CA ALA A 93 -4.73 -23.06 -5.27
C ALA A 93 -4.35 -21.82 -6.08
N LEU A 94 -5.32 -21.01 -6.49
CA LEU A 94 -5.15 -19.77 -7.23
C LEU A 94 -5.43 -18.54 -6.35
N GLN A 95 -4.98 -17.40 -6.80
CA GLN A 95 -5.22 -16.09 -6.16
C GLN A 95 -6.58 -15.52 -6.61
N LEU A 96 -7.68 -16.07 -6.11
CA LEU A 96 -9.03 -15.78 -6.64
C LEU A 96 -9.49 -14.33 -6.44
N ALA A 97 -8.91 -13.58 -5.49
CA ALA A 97 -9.19 -12.16 -5.34
C ALA A 97 -8.36 -11.24 -6.25
N GLU A 98 -7.37 -11.82 -6.97
CA GLU A 98 -6.35 -11.05 -7.71
C GLU A 98 -6.35 -11.35 -9.21
N ILE A 99 -7.10 -12.33 -9.65
CA ILE A 99 -7.15 -12.74 -11.06
C ILE A 99 -8.51 -12.41 -11.68
N PRO A 100 -8.56 -12.02 -12.96
CA PRO A 100 -9.81 -11.83 -13.69
C PRO A 100 -10.66 -13.11 -13.76
N ALA A 101 -11.99 -12.96 -13.83
CA ALA A 101 -12.92 -14.09 -13.86
C ALA A 101 -12.70 -15.04 -15.06
N ASP A 102 -12.43 -14.50 -16.25
CA ASP A 102 -12.11 -15.28 -17.43
C ASP A 102 -10.83 -16.11 -17.26
N PHE A 103 -9.88 -15.60 -16.49
CA PHE A 103 -8.65 -16.31 -16.14
C PHE A 103 -8.95 -17.47 -15.19
N PHE A 104 -9.79 -17.24 -14.17
CA PHE A 104 -10.24 -18.28 -13.24
C PHE A 104 -10.96 -19.40 -13.98
N GLU A 105 -11.95 -19.09 -14.82
CA GLU A 105 -12.72 -20.09 -15.59
C GLU A 105 -11.79 -20.94 -16.47
N LYS A 106 -10.87 -20.29 -17.17
CA LYS A 106 -9.91 -20.97 -18.04
C LYS A 106 -8.98 -21.90 -17.27
N PHE A 107 -8.42 -21.44 -16.14
CA PHE A 107 -7.52 -22.25 -15.33
C PHE A 107 -8.27 -23.35 -14.60
N SER A 108 -9.48 -23.11 -14.12
CA SER A 108 -10.33 -24.15 -13.51
C SER A 108 -10.60 -25.29 -14.49
N THR A 109 -10.92 -24.96 -15.75
CA THR A 109 -11.12 -25.97 -16.81
C THR A 109 -9.83 -26.77 -17.07
N ILE A 110 -8.69 -26.11 -17.16
CA ILE A 110 -7.39 -26.74 -17.43
C ILE A 110 -6.94 -27.63 -16.28
N LEU A 111 -7.18 -27.20 -15.06
CA LEU A 111 -6.79 -27.89 -13.83
C LEU A 111 -7.78 -28.95 -13.37
N ALA A 112 -8.97 -29.02 -13.98
CA ALA A 112 -10.02 -30.00 -13.63
C ALA A 112 -9.53 -31.47 -13.51
N PRO A 113 -8.56 -31.95 -14.32
CA PRO A 113 -8.01 -33.31 -14.13
C PRO A 113 -7.28 -33.51 -12.79
N LEU A 114 -6.86 -32.42 -12.11
CA LEU A 114 -6.21 -32.42 -10.80
C LEU A 114 -7.19 -32.12 -9.65
N GLY A 115 -8.46 -31.85 -9.95
CA GLY A 115 -9.51 -31.55 -8.99
C GLY A 115 -9.90 -30.08 -8.90
N GLU A 116 -10.61 -29.73 -7.83
CA GLU A 116 -11.14 -28.38 -7.61
C GLU A 116 -10.06 -27.37 -7.21
N VAL A 117 -10.15 -26.19 -7.79
CA VAL A 117 -9.27 -25.05 -7.49
C VAL A 117 -9.73 -24.35 -6.21
N LYS A 118 -8.80 -24.17 -5.25
CA LYS A 118 -9.02 -23.45 -4.00
C LYS A 118 -8.42 -22.03 -4.06
N ASN A 119 -8.79 -21.20 -3.09
CA ASN A 119 -8.27 -19.83 -2.96
C ASN A 119 -7.04 -19.76 -2.03
N CYS A 120 -5.91 -19.25 -2.52
CA CYS A 120 -4.72 -19.00 -1.70
C CYS A 120 -4.49 -17.52 -1.37
N THR A 121 -5.28 -16.58 -1.89
CA THR A 121 -5.10 -15.14 -1.66
C THR A 121 -4.96 -14.77 -0.18
N PRO A 122 -5.83 -15.25 0.75
CA PRO A 122 -5.72 -14.86 2.16
C PRO A 122 -4.39 -15.26 2.81
N ILE A 123 -3.85 -16.43 2.43
CA ILE A 123 -2.57 -16.93 2.97
C ILE A 123 -1.40 -16.06 2.51
N ILE A 124 -1.42 -15.62 1.25
CA ILE A 124 -0.38 -14.75 0.68
C ILE A 124 -0.42 -13.38 1.34
N HIS A 125 -1.61 -12.81 1.52
CA HIS A 125 -1.78 -11.54 2.20
C HIS A 125 -1.30 -11.61 3.65
N GLU A 126 -1.67 -12.65 4.40
CA GLU A 126 -1.22 -12.87 5.78
C GLU A 126 0.32 -12.98 5.85
N GLN A 127 0.95 -13.69 4.90
CA GLN A 127 2.41 -13.81 4.87
C GLN A 127 3.10 -12.46 4.61
N ARG A 128 2.53 -11.60 3.78
CA ARG A 128 3.06 -10.26 3.46
C ARG A 128 2.87 -9.24 4.59
N GLU A 129 2.02 -9.51 5.58
CA GLU A 129 1.81 -8.59 6.71
C GLU A 129 3.04 -8.44 7.58
N GLU A 130 3.74 -9.53 7.90
CA GLU A 130 5.00 -9.50 8.62
C GLU A 130 6.17 -9.28 7.65
N LYS A 131 6.83 -8.13 7.78
CA LYS A 131 7.94 -7.77 6.91
C LYS A 131 9.26 -8.36 7.42
N SER A 132 10.04 -8.91 6.52
CA SER A 132 11.40 -9.35 6.80
C SER A 132 12.31 -8.16 7.11
N PRO A 133 13.49 -8.38 7.73
CA PRO A 133 14.46 -7.30 7.96
C PRO A 133 14.92 -6.61 6.67
N TRP A 134 14.98 -7.34 5.55
CA TRP A 134 15.32 -6.75 4.26
C TRP A 134 14.21 -5.81 3.74
N GLU A 135 12.94 -6.21 3.83
CA GLU A 135 11.80 -5.39 3.44
C GLU A 135 11.74 -4.10 4.27
N LEU A 136 11.92 -4.22 5.58
CA LEU A 136 12.01 -3.05 6.48
C LEU A 136 13.17 -2.11 6.10
N ALA A 137 14.32 -2.66 5.69
CA ALA A 137 15.45 -1.85 5.23
C ALA A 137 15.10 -1.08 3.94
N MET A 138 14.35 -1.70 3.01
CA MET A 138 13.88 -1.01 1.78
C MET A 138 12.91 0.12 2.11
N MET A 139 11.98 -0.11 3.04
CA MET A 139 11.02 0.91 3.46
C MET A 139 11.70 2.08 4.20
N ARG A 140 12.67 1.80 5.08
CA ARG A 140 13.48 2.86 5.72
C ARG A 140 14.31 3.66 4.73
N ALA A 141 14.83 3.01 3.68
CA ALA A 141 15.53 3.71 2.59
C ALA A 141 14.55 4.61 1.80
N GLY A 142 13.34 4.09 1.52
CA GLY A 142 12.27 4.88 0.91
C GLY A 142 11.86 6.09 1.74
N ALA A 143 11.76 5.93 3.06
CA ALA A 143 11.41 7.01 3.98
C ALA A 143 12.42 8.18 3.95
N LYS A 144 13.73 7.89 3.82
CA LYS A 144 14.75 8.93 3.66
C LYS A 144 14.59 9.72 2.35
N ILE A 145 14.22 9.05 1.27
CA ILE A 145 13.94 9.72 0.00
C ILE A 145 12.69 10.59 0.13
N GLN A 146 11.68 10.11 0.84
CA GLN A 146 10.46 10.88 1.11
C GLN A 146 10.73 12.13 1.96
N GLU A 147 11.68 12.09 2.92
CA GLU A 147 12.14 13.28 3.63
C GLU A 147 12.70 14.33 2.66
N GLU A 148 13.53 13.94 1.68
CA GLU A 148 14.02 14.83 0.62
C GLU A 148 12.89 15.41 -0.23
N MET A 149 11.85 14.60 -0.53
CA MET A 149 10.67 15.08 -1.25
C MET A 149 9.97 16.22 -0.48
N PHE A 150 9.73 16.06 0.82
CA PHE A 150 9.11 17.07 1.67
C PHE A 150 9.96 18.34 1.77
N GLU A 151 11.27 18.24 1.91
CA GLU A 151 12.18 19.39 1.94
C GLU A 151 12.14 20.17 0.61
N ARG A 152 12.11 19.47 -0.52
CA ARG A 152 11.98 20.11 -1.83
C ARG A 152 10.63 20.77 -2.02
N VAL A 153 9.55 20.16 -1.54
CA VAL A 153 8.21 20.75 -1.51
C VAL A 153 8.22 22.03 -0.67
N LYS A 154 8.72 22.00 0.56
CA LYS A 154 8.82 23.15 1.46
C LYS A 154 9.48 24.35 0.77
N ASN A 155 10.59 24.13 0.09
CA ASN A 155 11.35 25.17 -0.61
C ASN A 155 10.69 25.64 -1.93
N SER A 156 9.60 25.03 -2.36
CA SER A 156 8.94 25.31 -3.64
C SER A 156 7.57 25.98 -3.47
N ILE A 157 7.01 25.94 -2.27
CA ILE A 157 5.71 26.55 -1.98
C ILE A 157 5.83 28.06 -2.04
N ALA A 158 5.02 28.68 -2.91
CA ALA A 158 4.94 30.13 -3.06
C ALA A 158 3.56 30.55 -3.62
N VAL A 159 3.18 31.80 -3.38
CA VAL A 159 1.94 32.38 -3.94
C VAL A 159 1.92 32.25 -5.45
N GLY A 160 0.81 31.74 -5.99
CA GLY A 160 0.58 31.62 -7.42
C GLY A 160 1.12 30.36 -8.09
N LYS A 161 1.93 29.54 -7.40
CA LYS A 161 2.24 28.19 -7.81
C LYS A 161 0.97 27.36 -7.80
N THR A 162 0.86 26.38 -8.68
CA THR A 162 -0.26 25.43 -8.69
C THR A 162 0.03 24.23 -7.80
N GLU A 163 -1.00 23.51 -7.39
CA GLU A 163 -0.85 22.21 -6.73
C GLU A 163 -0.02 21.25 -7.58
N LEU A 164 -0.23 21.28 -8.91
CA LEU A 164 0.54 20.49 -9.89
C LEU A 164 2.03 20.84 -9.88
N ASP A 165 2.41 22.15 -9.75
CA ASP A 165 3.81 22.54 -9.66
C ASP A 165 4.49 21.93 -8.44
N ILE A 166 3.78 21.83 -7.31
CA ILE A 166 4.29 21.25 -6.07
C ILE A 166 4.41 19.72 -6.17
N ALA A 167 3.39 19.05 -6.72
CA ALA A 167 3.44 17.62 -6.98
C ALA A 167 4.60 17.26 -7.91
N ALA A 168 4.82 18.02 -8.98
CA ALA A 168 5.90 17.79 -9.94
C ALA A 168 7.29 17.87 -9.27
N VAL A 169 7.49 18.79 -8.30
CA VAL A 169 8.74 18.88 -7.54
C VAL A 169 8.98 17.63 -6.68
N ALA A 170 7.95 17.14 -5.99
CA ALA A 170 8.05 15.92 -5.21
C ALA A 170 8.33 14.70 -6.11
N GLU A 171 7.64 14.61 -7.25
CA GLU A 171 7.81 13.53 -8.21
C GLU A 171 9.20 13.54 -8.88
N GLU A 172 9.78 14.69 -9.14
CA GLU A 172 11.16 14.80 -9.66
C GLU A 172 12.14 14.10 -8.71
N VAL A 173 12.07 14.36 -7.41
CA VAL A 173 12.92 13.70 -6.42
C VAL A 173 12.69 12.20 -6.41
N SER A 174 11.45 11.78 -6.35
CA SER A 174 11.08 10.36 -6.35
C SER A 174 11.62 9.63 -7.59
N ARG A 175 11.48 10.23 -8.78
CA ARG A 175 11.98 9.68 -10.05
C ARG A 175 13.50 9.59 -10.10
N ARG A 176 14.21 10.62 -9.68
CA ARG A 176 15.69 10.63 -9.62
C ARG A 176 16.23 9.55 -8.70
N ASN A 177 15.47 9.17 -7.68
CA ASN A 177 15.79 8.12 -6.71
C ASN A 177 15.24 6.74 -7.10
N GLY A 178 14.86 6.53 -8.36
CA GLY A 178 14.57 5.22 -8.93
C GLY A 178 13.10 4.78 -8.88
N PHE A 179 12.15 5.66 -8.58
CA PHE A 179 10.74 5.32 -8.66
C PHE A 179 10.31 4.98 -10.10
N GLY A 180 9.77 3.79 -10.29
CA GLY A 180 9.37 3.26 -11.61
C GLY A 180 8.11 3.89 -12.22
N GLY A 181 7.35 4.68 -11.43
CA GLY A 181 6.18 5.42 -11.89
C GLY A 181 4.84 4.73 -11.72
N ASN A 182 4.78 3.70 -10.88
CA ASN A 182 3.53 2.99 -10.62
C ASN A 182 3.45 2.60 -9.14
N ILE A 183 2.41 3.08 -8.45
CA ILE A 183 2.03 2.60 -7.14
C ILE A 183 1.04 1.45 -7.35
N GLN A 184 1.35 0.29 -6.79
CA GLN A 184 0.48 -0.85 -6.87
C GLN A 184 -0.64 -0.72 -5.84
N MET A 185 -1.89 -0.94 -6.28
CA MET A 185 -3.07 -1.03 -5.44
C MET A 185 -3.56 -2.47 -5.37
N ARG A 186 -4.05 -2.91 -4.21
CA ARG A 186 -4.65 -4.23 -4.02
C ARG A 186 -6.09 -4.26 -4.49
N ARG A 187 -6.87 -3.23 -4.14
CA ARG A 187 -8.29 -3.17 -4.48
C ARG A 187 -8.49 -2.79 -5.95
N TYR A 188 -9.09 -3.68 -6.72
CA TYR A 188 -9.51 -3.40 -8.10
C TYR A 188 -10.80 -2.53 -8.11
N PRO A 189 -10.94 -1.58 -9.00
CA PRO A 189 -10.02 -1.14 -10.09
C PRO A 189 -9.17 0.08 -9.71
N LEU A 190 -8.82 0.25 -8.43
CA LEU A 190 -8.22 1.46 -7.90
C LEU A 190 -6.85 1.73 -8.50
N GLN A 191 -6.61 3.01 -8.75
CA GLN A 191 -5.31 3.57 -9.10
C GLN A 191 -5.03 4.73 -8.17
N CYS A 192 -3.80 4.91 -7.74
CA CYS A 192 -3.38 6.00 -6.88
C CYS A 192 -2.25 6.79 -7.57
N ASP A 193 -2.37 8.10 -7.53
CA ASP A 193 -1.28 8.99 -7.91
C ASP A 193 -0.28 9.12 -6.76
N ARG A 194 0.95 9.50 -7.09
CA ARG A 194 2.08 9.56 -6.16
C ARG A 194 1.97 10.65 -5.11
N ALA A 195 1.26 11.71 -5.43
CA ALA A 195 1.11 12.87 -4.56
C ALA A 195 -0.34 13.34 -4.55
N VAL A 196 -0.85 13.57 -3.36
CA VAL A 196 -2.05 14.38 -3.16
C VAL A 196 -1.58 15.75 -2.65
N VAL A 197 -1.71 16.77 -3.48
CA VAL A 197 -1.43 18.15 -3.10
C VAL A 197 -2.71 18.93 -3.30
N VAL A 198 -3.31 19.40 -2.22
CA VAL A 198 -4.56 20.15 -2.25
C VAL A 198 -4.47 21.39 -1.37
N SER A 199 -5.10 22.49 -1.78
CA SER A 199 -5.07 23.73 -1.03
C SER A 199 -6.43 24.42 -0.98
N GLY A 200 -6.82 24.93 0.20
CA GLY A 200 -8.09 25.60 0.38
C GLY A 200 -9.24 24.73 -0.12
N ARG A 201 -10.19 25.30 -0.85
CA ARG A 201 -11.42 24.60 -1.33
C ARG A 201 -11.16 23.32 -2.13
N ALA A 202 -10.01 23.18 -2.79
CA ALA A 202 -9.68 21.94 -3.49
C ALA A 202 -9.58 20.74 -2.52
N GLY A 203 -9.08 20.98 -1.30
CA GLY A 203 -9.02 19.96 -0.26
C GLY A 203 -10.38 19.55 0.31
N GLY A 204 -11.43 20.32 0.04
CA GLY A 204 -12.81 19.99 0.42
C GLY A 204 -13.61 19.20 -0.63
N ILE A 205 -13.02 18.90 -1.80
CA ILE A 205 -13.67 18.09 -2.84
C ILE A 205 -13.51 16.60 -2.48
N PRO A 206 -14.62 15.82 -2.40
CA PRO A 206 -14.55 14.42 -2.03
C PRO A 206 -13.76 13.58 -3.04
N SER A 207 -13.17 12.49 -2.57
CA SER A 207 -12.55 11.47 -3.42
C SER A 207 -13.62 10.64 -4.15
N PHE A 208 -13.28 10.09 -5.31
CA PHE A 208 -14.12 9.13 -6.03
C PHE A 208 -14.00 7.69 -5.47
N PHE A 209 -13.12 7.47 -4.52
CA PHE A 209 -12.97 6.21 -3.81
C PHE A 209 -12.72 6.44 -2.32
N ASP A 210 -12.57 5.37 -1.56
CA ASP A 210 -12.37 5.36 -0.11
C ASP A 210 -10.96 5.90 0.26
N SER A 211 -10.86 7.22 0.31
CA SER A 211 -9.67 8.01 0.69
C SER A 211 -10.10 9.20 1.54
N ALA A 212 -9.29 9.57 2.52
CA ALA A 212 -9.59 10.66 3.44
C ALA A 212 -9.72 12.02 2.75
N VAL A 213 -8.91 12.27 1.72
CA VAL A 213 -8.86 13.54 0.99
C VAL A 213 -8.99 13.26 -0.51
N GLY A 214 -9.84 14.03 -1.17
CA GLY A 214 -10.02 13.95 -2.62
C GLY A 214 -9.15 14.95 -3.36
N GLY A 215 -9.73 16.06 -3.75
CA GLY A 215 -9.12 17.06 -4.60
C GLY A 215 -9.76 17.12 -5.98
N ILE A 216 -9.40 18.13 -6.75
CA ILE A 216 -10.01 18.38 -8.07
C ILE A 216 -9.43 17.42 -9.13
N GLY A 217 -8.12 17.15 -9.06
CA GLY A 217 -7.39 16.46 -10.11
C GLY A 217 -7.20 17.30 -11.38
N PRO A 218 -6.29 16.90 -12.28
CA PRO A 218 -6.05 17.60 -13.53
C PRO A 218 -7.17 17.39 -14.57
N ASN A 219 -7.96 16.33 -14.46
CA ASN A 219 -9.11 16.00 -15.33
C ASN A 219 -9.95 14.88 -14.68
N PRO A 220 -11.20 14.64 -15.16
CA PRO A 220 -12.10 13.67 -14.53
C PRO A 220 -11.62 12.20 -14.52
N LEU A 221 -10.71 11.80 -15.40
CA LEU A 221 -10.12 10.45 -15.37
C LEU A 221 -9.05 10.33 -14.29
N ALA A 222 -8.41 11.44 -13.92
CA ALA A 222 -7.48 11.58 -12.81
C ALA A 222 -8.07 12.60 -11.80
N GLY A 223 -9.29 12.33 -11.33
CA GLY A 223 -10.13 13.25 -10.53
C GLY A 223 -9.79 13.20 -9.05
N MET A 224 -8.51 13.25 -8.69
CA MET A 224 -8.02 13.26 -7.31
C MET A 224 -6.70 14.01 -7.21
N GLY A 225 -6.44 14.56 -6.03
CA GLY A 225 -5.16 15.20 -5.70
C GLY A 225 -4.98 16.52 -6.41
N PHE A 226 -3.75 16.75 -6.84
CA PHE A 226 -3.28 18.03 -7.41
C PHE A 226 -4.02 18.46 -8.67
N SER A 227 -4.19 19.76 -8.80
CA SER A 227 -4.86 20.40 -9.94
C SER A 227 -4.10 21.67 -10.37
N PHE A 228 -4.69 22.42 -11.31
CA PHE A 228 -4.23 23.77 -11.67
C PHE A 228 -4.68 24.85 -10.67
N ASN A 229 -5.26 24.46 -9.51
CA ASN A 229 -5.59 25.38 -8.44
C ASN A 229 -4.31 26.05 -7.91
N LYS A 230 -4.37 27.37 -7.72
CA LYS A 230 -3.22 28.18 -7.29
C LYS A 230 -3.17 28.29 -5.77
N LEU A 231 -2.00 28.11 -5.22
CA LEU A 231 -1.71 28.30 -3.80
C LEU A 231 -1.94 29.77 -3.42
N ARG A 232 -2.56 29.99 -2.27
CA ARG A 232 -2.90 31.30 -1.73
C ARG A 232 -2.47 31.42 -0.27
N PRO A 233 -2.19 32.64 0.23
CA PRO A 233 -1.89 32.86 1.63
C PRO A 233 -3.02 32.43 2.57
N LYS A 234 -2.66 32.01 3.78
CA LYS A 234 -3.57 31.71 4.90
C LYS A 234 -4.58 30.58 4.63
N GLN A 235 -4.24 29.70 3.69
CA GLN A 235 -5.03 28.48 3.43
C GLN A 235 -4.20 27.24 3.82
N PRO A 236 -4.84 26.19 4.35
CA PRO A 236 -4.17 24.92 4.55
C PRO A 236 -3.77 24.33 3.20
N ILE A 237 -2.53 23.87 3.11
CA ILE A 237 -1.99 23.11 1.97
C ILE A 237 -1.63 21.74 2.53
N LEU A 238 -2.39 20.74 2.15
CA LEU A 238 -2.13 19.36 2.53
C LEU A 238 -1.27 18.74 1.43
N VAL A 239 -0.16 18.15 1.84
CA VAL A 239 0.77 17.44 0.95
C VAL A 239 0.94 16.03 1.48
N ASP A 240 0.44 15.07 0.72
CA ASP A 240 0.44 13.65 1.00
C ASP A 240 1.26 12.96 -0.09
N LEU A 241 2.37 12.35 0.32
CA LEU A 241 3.40 11.84 -0.58
C LEU A 241 3.60 10.34 -0.38
N VAL A 242 3.42 9.61 -1.45
CA VAL A 242 3.81 8.21 -1.55
C VAL A 242 5.13 8.08 -2.28
N HIS A 243 6.09 7.35 -1.71
CA HIS A 243 7.31 6.95 -2.42
C HIS A 243 7.43 5.42 -2.47
N VAL A 244 7.95 4.91 -3.58
CA VAL A 244 8.15 3.48 -3.80
C VAL A 244 9.63 3.20 -4.05
N HIS A 245 10.28 2.56 -3.07
CA HIS A 245 11.67 2.15 -3.18
C HIS A 245 11.76 0.64 -3.39
N ARG A 246 12.29 0.22 -4.54
CA ARG A 246 12.40 -1.21 -4.91
C ARG A 246 11.08 -2.00 -4.74
N GLY A 247 9.96 -1.37 -5.08
CA GLY A 247 8.62 -1.94 -4.97
C GLY A 247 7.91 -1.68 -3.64
N TYR A 248 8.61 -1.30 -2.58
CA TYR A 248 8.05 -1.07 -1.24
C TYR A 248 7.62 0.37 -1.04
N VAL A 249 6.40 0.53 -0.53
CA VAL A 249 5.69 1.80 -0.37
C VAL A 249 5.95 2.38 1.01
N VAL A 250 6.19 3.69 1.07
CA VAL A 250 6.07 4.50 2.29
C VAL A 250 5.12 5.66 2.02
N ASP A 251 4.34 6.02 3.04
CA ASP A 251 3.28 7.01 2.97
C ASP A 251 3.36 7.99 4.13
N ALA A 252 3.23 9.29 3.83
CA ALA A 252 3.23 10.34 4.84
C ALA A 252 2.55 11.62 4.35
N THR A 253 1.86 12.30 5.25
CA THR A 253 1.23 13.62 5.01
C THR A 253 1.82 14.67 5.94
N ARG A 254 2.11 15.86 5.39
CA ARG A 254 2.45 17.08 6.14
C ARG A 254 1.63 18.26 5.65
N MET A 255 1.43 19.20 6.58
CA MET A 255 0.73 20.45 6.29
C MET A 255 1.72 21.58 5.99
N PHE A 256 1.30 22.44 5.09
CA PHE A 256 2.03 23.66 4.72
C PHE A 256 1.06 24.84 4.69
N SER A 257 1.63 26.05 4.87
CA SER A 257 0.87 27.28 4.66
C SER A 257 1.80 28.42 4.19
N ILE A 258 1.23 29.32 3.41
CA ILE A 258 1.90 30.60 3.09
C ILE A 258 1.41 31.61 4.11
N GLY A 259 2.27 31.94 5.08
CA GLY A 259 1.90 32.72 6.27
C GLY A 259 1.05 31.93 7.26
N GLU A 260 0.60 32.61 8.31
CA GLU A 260 -0.12 32.01 9.44
C GLU A 260 -1.53 31.51 9.05
N LEU A 261 -1.87 30.30 9.50
CA LEU A 261 -3.24 29.78 9.46
C LEU A 261 -4.10 30.42 10.57
N SER A 262 -5.42 30.36 10.43
CA SER A 262 -6.34 30.75 11.50
C SER A 262 -6.16 29.88 12.74
N ALA A 263 -6.55 30.41 13.90
CA ALA A 263 -6.52 29.64 15.16
C ALA A 263 -7.36 28.36 15.05
N GLU A 264 -8.44 28.37 14.30
CA GLU A 264 -9.29 27.22 14.08
C GLU A 264 -8.57 26.10 13.28
N TRP A 265 -7.85 26.41 12.20
CA TRP A 265 -7.06 25.46 11.48
C TRP A 265 -5.91 24.88 12.31
N ASN A 266 -5.24 25.74 13.09
CA ASN A 266 -4.20 25.29 13.99
C ASN A 266 -4.71 24.35 15.07
N GLN A 267 -5.92 24.63 15.64
CA GLN A 267 -6.56 23.74 16.61
C GLN A 267 -6.92 22.39 15.97
N ARG A 268 -7.53 22.39 14.79
CA ARG A 268 -7.85 21.16 14.06
C ARG A 268 -6.62 20.27 13.82
N LEU A 269 -5.48 20.88 13.48
CA LEU A 269 -4.24 20.13 13.32
C LEU A 269 -3.76 19.53 14.65
N ALA A 270 -3.77 20.32 15.72
CA ALA A 270 -3.38 19.82 17.04
C ALA A 270 -4.25 18.64 17.49
N ASP A 271 -5.56 18.70 17.23
CA ASP A 271 -6.50 17.63 17.56
C ASP A 271 -6.24 16.36 16.70
N MET A 272 -5.89 16.51 15.41
CA MET A 272 -5.48 15.36 14.57
C MET A 272 -4.19 14.71 15.06
N VAL A 273 -3.24 15.50 15.55
CA VAL A 273 -2.03 14.99 16.20
C VAL A 273 -2.37 14.21 17.48
N GLU A 274 -3.30 14.71 18.30
CA GLU A 274 -3.76 14.01 19.52
C GLU A 274 -4.46 12.68 19.17
N ILE A 275 -5.35 12.68 18.18
CA ILE A 275 -6.03 11.47 17.70
C ILE A 275 -4.99 10.46 17.18
N SER A 276 -4.02 10.90 16.36
CA SER A 276 -2.95 10.04 15.87
C SER A 276 -2.17 9.41 17.02
N ASN A 277 -1.76 10.19 18.02
CA ASN A 277 -1.04 9.67 19.18
C ASN A 277 -1.86 8.63 19.94
N LYS A 278 -3.17 8.84 20.08
CA LYS A 278 -4.07 7.89 20.72
C LYS A 278 -4.16 6.58 19.95
N VAL A 279 -4.29 6.66 18.63
CA VAL A 279 -4.32 5.51 17.71
C VAL A 279 -2.99 4.74 17.75
N VAL A 280 -1.86 5.45 17.68
CA VAL A 280 -0.51 4.87 17.76
C VAL A 280 -0.32 4.11 19.09
N ASN A 281 -0.73 4.71 20.22
CA ASN A 281 -0.60 4.08 21.53
C ASN A 281 -1.48 2.83 21.64
N SER A 282 -2.72 2.88 21.18
CA SER A 282 -3.64 1.74 21.19
C SER A 282 -3.09 0.58 20.36
N LEU A 283 -2.78 0.81 19.09
CA LEU A 283 -2.23 -0.20 18.19
C LEU A 283 -0.87 -0.71 18.69
N GLY A 284 -0.05 0.19 19.22
CA GLY A 284 1.26 -0.12 19.80
C GLY A 284 1.17 -1.01 21.05
N SER A 285 0.13 -0.89 21.85
CA SER A 285 -0.11 -1.73 23.05
C SER A 285 -0.60 -3.15 22.69
N GLY A 286 -1.00 -3.40 21.44
CA GLY A 286 -1.49 -4.68 20.95
C GLY A 286 -3.02 -4.78 20.88
N ASP A 287 -3.72 -3.67 20.97
CA ASP A 287 -5.15 -3.63 20.66
C ASP A 287 -5.39 -4.07 19.19
N THR A 288 -6.58 -4.61 18.91
CA THR A 288 -6.98 -4.95 17.55
C THR A 288 -7.17 -3.69 16.71
N CYS A 289 -7.02 -3.80 15.40
CA CYS A 289 -7.26 -2.67 14.49
C CYS A 289 -8.69 -2.12 14.63
N SER A 290 -9.68 -2.99 14.82
CA SER A 290 -11.08 -2.62 15.06
C SER A 290 -11.26 -1.81 16.35
N LYS A 291 -10.65 -2.25 17.45
CA LYS A 291 -10.69 -1.51 18.73
C LYS A 291 -9.95 -0.18 18.64
N THR A 292 -8.80 -0.15 17.95
CA THR A 292 -8.03 1.07 17.71
C THR A 292 -8.83 2.08 16.90
N TRP A 293 -9.53 1.63 15.85
CA TRP A 293 -10.46 2.47 15.09
C TRP A 293 -11.56 3.06 15.95
N GLN A 294 -12.19 2.23 16.80
CA GLN A 294 -13.22 2.69 17.74
C GLN A 294 -12.69 3.79 18.64
N ILE A 295 -11.53 3.59 19.29
CA ILE A 295 -10.90 4.58 20.19
C ILE A 295 -10.64 5.90 19.48
N GLY A 296 -10.05 5.87 18.27
CA GLY A 296 -9.75 7.08 17.51
C GLY A 296 -11.02 7.81 17.03
N SER A 297 -12.01 7.06 16.56
CA SER A 297 -13.29 7.61 16.08
C SER A 297 -14.13 8.21 17.20
N GLU A 298 -14.18 7.56 18.36
CA GLU A 298 -14.87 8.11 19.57
C GLU A 298 -14.21 9.40 20.05
N LEU A 299 -12.86 9.44 20.07
CA LEU A 299 -12.14 10.67 20.45
C LEU A 299 -12.45 11.80 19.47
N ALA A 300 -12.38 11.54 18.17
CA ALA A 300 -12.72 12.53 17.14
C ALA A 300 -14.16 13.01 17.25
N HIS A 301 -15.10 12.11 17.52
CA HIS A 301 -16.51 12.46 17.74
C HIS A 301 -16.69 13.38 18.95
N ASN A 302 -16.03 13.07 20.08
CA ASN A 302 -16.07 13.87 21.30
C ASN A 302 -15.45 15.27 21.13
N MET A 303 -14.49 15.42 20.21
CA MET A 303 -13.90 16.69 19.80
C MET A 303 -14.76 17.46 18.77
N GLY A 304 -15.90 16.90 18.33
CA GLY A 304 -16.82 17.55 17.39
C GLY A 304 -16.52 17.26 15.91
N TYR A 305 -15.65 16.31 15.59
CA TYR A 305 -15.26 16.00 14.20
C TYR A 305 -16.09 14.90 13.53
N GLY A 306 -17.18 14.43 14.14
CA GLY A 306 -17.97 13.30 13.62
C GLY A 306 -18.50 13.45 12.20
N GLU A 307 -18.71 14.70 11.72
CA GLU A 307 -19.17 14.99 10.36
C GLU A 307 -18.02 15.24 9.36
N HIS A 308 -16.75 15.29 9.84
CA HIS A 308 -15.60 15.78 9.08
C HIS A 308 -14.41 14.83 9.10
N LEU A 309 -14.40 13.83 10.00
CA LEU A 309 -13.28 12.87 10.12
C LEU A 309 -13.19 12.01 8.86
N MET A 310 -12.01 11.94 8.27
CA MET A 310 -11.70 11.13 7.09
C MET A 310 -12.63 11.42 5.89
N GLY A 311 -13.01 12.67 5.71
CA GLY A 311 -13.96 13.14 4.69
C GLY A 311 -15.14 13.90 5.27
N MET A 312 -15.91 14.57 4.46
CA MET A 312 -17.20 15.19 4.82
C MET A 312 -18.35 14.23 4.57
N LYS A 313 -19.33 14.16 5.48
CA LYS A 313 -20.56 13.40 5.21
C LYS A 313 -21.26 13.87 3.94
N PRO A 314 -21.80 12.94 3.12
CA PRO A 314 -21.85 11.48 3.37
C PRO A 314 -20.62 10.71 2.86
N ASP A 315 -19.59 11.37 2.34
CA ASP A 315 -18.46 10.78 1.59
C ASP A 315 -17.24 10.51 2.50
N GLN A 316 -17.47 10.11 3.77
CA GLN A 316 -16.40 9.79 4.71
C GLN A 316 -15.84 8.39 4.47
N SER A 317 -14.51 8.27 4.56
CA SER A 317 -13.84 6.97 4.66
C SER A 317 -13.99 6.38 6.05
N SER A 318 -14.16 5.06 6.14
CA SER A 318 -14.43 4.33 7.39
C SER A 318 -13.17 3.67 7.97
N PHE A 319 -12.02 4.34 7.89
CA PHE A 319 -10.76 3.88 8.45
C PHE A 319 -9.92 5.03 9.00
N LEU A 320 -8.87 4.74 9.79
CA LEU A 320 -7.90 5.71 10.31
C LEU A 320 -6.46 5.37 9.92
N GLY A 321 -6.27 4.36 9.11
CA GLY A 321 -4.97 3.93 8.64
C GLY A 321 -5.04 2.57 7.95
N HIS A 322 -4.04 2.28 7.16
CA HIS A 322 -3.93 1.04 6.38
C HIS A 322 -2.51 0.51 6.41
N SER A 323 -2.37 -0.80 6.24
CA SER A 323 -1.05 -1.40 6.09
C SER A 323 -0.46 -1.04 4.72
N VAL A 324 0.86 -0.98 4.65
CA VAL A 324 1.61 -0.72 3.42
C VAL A 324 2.70 -1.78 3.23
N GLY A 325 3.11 -1.98 2.00
CA GLY A 325 4.15 -2.94 1.64
C GLY A 325 4.51 -2.83 0.16
N LEU A 326 4.32 -3.87 -0.62
CA LEU A 326 4.42 -3.82 -2.09
C LEU A 326 3.21 -3.15 -2.73
N GLN A 327 2.11 -3.03 -1.98
CA GLN A 327 0.91 -2.31 -2.39
C GLN A 327 0.59 -1.25 -1.34
N LEU A 328 -0.05 -0.17 -1.78
CA LEU A 328 -0.38 0.96 -0.91
C LEU A 328 -1.44 0.58 0.12
N ASP A 329 -2.46 -0.18 -0.27
CA ASP A 329 -3.63 -0.54 0.52
C ASP A 329 -3.60 -2.01 1.01
N GLU A 330 -2.49 -2.43 1.64
CA GLU A 330 -2.38 -3.76 2.23
C GLU A 330 -3.27 -3.94 3.46
N SER A 331 -3.47 -5.19 3.87
CA SER A 331 -4.15 -5.57 5.11
C SER A 331 -3.11 -5.72 6.25
N PRO A 332 -3.49 -5.45 7.52
CA PRO A 332 -4.81 -5.02 7.99
C PRO A 332 -5.06 -3.51 7.81
N VAL A 333 -6.31 -3.10 8.05
CA VAL A 333 -6.75 -1.70 8.05
C VAL A 333 -7.24 -1.34 9.46
N ILE A 334 -6.97 -0.12 9.92
CA ILE A 334 -7.57 0.41 11.17
C ILE A 334 -9.00 0.79 10.87
N ALA A 335 -9.89 -0.19 10.90
CA ALA A 335 -11.31 -0.08 10.58
C ALA A 335 -12.12 -1.14 11.34
N GLN A 336 -13.44 -0.97 11.35
CA GLN A 336 -14.33 -1.97 11.91
C GLN A 336 -14.21 -3.30 11.16
N GLY A 337 -14.23 -4.42 11.89
CA GLY A 337 -14.16 -5.78 11.34
C GLY A 337 -12.75 -6.35 11.20
N PHE A 338 -11.70 -5.58 11.54
CA PHE A 338 -10.32 -6.08 11.62
C PHE A 338 -9.97 -6.44 13.08
N ASP A 339 -10.52 -7.56 13.57
CA ASP A 339 -10.50 -7.98 14.98
C ASP A 339 -9.22 -8.71 15.39
N ARG A 340 -8.08 -8.29 14.86
CA ARG A 340 -6.76 -8.80 15.22
C ARG A 340 -5.76 -7.65 15.37
N PRO A 341 -4.73 -7.84 16.22
CA PRO A 341 -3.67 -6.85 16.38
C PRO A 341 -2.78 -6.81 15.14
N LEU A 342 -2.01 -5.73 14.99
CA LEU A 342 -0.93 -5.65 14.02
C LEU A 342 0.18 -6.64 14.40
N THR A 343 0.65 -7.42 13.43
CA THR A 343 1.74 -8.40 13.61
C THR A 343 3.06 -7.72 13.93
N HIS A 344 3.99 -8.43 14.56
CA HIS A 344 5.37 -7.96 14.70
C HIS A 344 5.97 -7.70 13.33
N ASN A 345 6.74 -6.62 13.17
CA ASN A 345 7.22 -6.13 11.87
C ASN A 345 6.12 -5.77 10.84
N GLY A 346 4.86 -5.78 11.24
CA GLY A 346 3.77 -5.23 10.42
C GLY A 346 3.89 -3.71 10.34
N LEU A 347 3.50 -3.15 9.21
CA LEU A 347 3.49 -1.70 8.99
C LEU A 347 2.08 -1.15 8.95
N MET A 348 1.95 0.11 9.35
CA MET A 348 0.69 0.84 9.34
C MET A 348 0.94 2.31 9.02
N ALA A 349 0.34 2.82 7.96
CA ALA A 349 0.16 4.25 7.74
C ALA A 349 -1.03 4.70 8.59
N ILE A 350 -0.82 5.67 9.49
CA ILE A 350 -1.84 6.20 10.41
C ILE A 350 -2.09 7.64 10.04
N GLU A 351 -3.34 7.96 9.63
CA GLU A 351 -3.63 9.15 8.83
C GLU A 351 -4.88 9.95 9.25
N PRO A 352 -5.13 10.29 10.50
CA PRO A 352 -6.29 11.09 10.85
C PRO A 352 -6.27 12.43 10.15
N LYS A 353 -7.32 12.70 9.39
CA LYS A 353 -7.53 13.93 8.60
C LYS A 353 -8.97 14.41 8.79
N VAL A 354 -9.19 15.71 8.76
CA VAL A 354 -10.54 16.31 8.73
C VAL A 354 -10.71 17.17 7.50
N VAL A 355 -11.91 17.13 6.94
CA VAL A 355 -12.25 17.78 5.68
C VAL A 355 -13.43 18.72 5.87
N TYR A 356 -13.30 19.94 5.35
CA TYR A 356 -14.30 20.98 5.34
C TYR A 356 -14.43 21.54 3.91
N GLY A 357 -15.52 22.25 3.62
CA GLY A 357 -15.75 22.82 2.29
C GLY A 357 -14.71 23.85 1.84
N ASP A 358 -13.90 24.36 2.76
CA ASP A 358 -12.85 25.36 2.52
C ASP A 358 -11.41 24.80 2.69
N GLY A 359 -11.26 23.50 2.97
CA GLY A 359 -9.95 22.85 3.06
C GLY A 359 -9.94 21.51 3.79
N SER A 360 -8.79 20.90 3.85
CA SER A 360 -8.51 19.72 4.66
C SER A 360 -7.23 19.90 5.47
N ILE A 361 -7.17 19.24 6.61
CA ILE A 361 -5.99 19.26 7.48
C ILE A 361 -5.85 17.93 8.20
N GLY A 362 -4.62 17.48 8.40
CA GLY A 362 -4.30 16.25 9.11
C GLY A 362 -2.83 15.88 8.95
N ILE A 363 -2.51 14.70 9.41
CA ILE A 363 -1.14 14.16 9.37
C ILE A 363 -1.17 12.70 8.98
N GLU A 364 -0.03 12.20 8.54
CA GLU A 364 0.18 10.78 8.31
C GLU A 364 1.62 10.40 8.48
N ASP A 365 1.86 9.23 9.04
CA ASP A 365 3.16 8.58 9.05
C ASP A 365 3.03 7.07 8.94
N THR A 366 4.03 6.44 8.33
CA THR A 366 4.19 4.99 8.34
C THR A 366 4.94 4.55 9.60
N TRP A 367 4.36 3.59 10.31
CA TRP A 367 4.85 3.02 11.55
C TRP A 367 5.13 1.53 11.41
N VAL A 368 6.13 1.01 12.10
CA VAL A 368 6.42 -0.43 12.20
C VAL A 368 6.16 -0.92 13.62
N LYS A 369 5.49 -2.08 13.74
CA LYS A 369 5.24 -2.74 15.03
C LYS A 369 6.51 -3.42 15.52
N THR A 370 6.98 -3.02 16.68
CA THR A 370 8.12 -3.59 17.39
C THR A 370 7.68 -4.24 18.71
N SER A 371 8.61 -4.87 19.43
CA SER A 371 8.36 -5.37 20.81
C SER A 371 8.11 -4.24 21.82
N GLN A 372 8.48 -2.99 21.50
CA GLN A 372 8.32 -1.82 22.37
C GLN A 372 7.10 -0.97 22.03
N GLY A 373 6.33 -1.34 21.03
CA GLY A 373 5.20 -0.57 20.51
C GLY A 373 5.33 -0.25 19.03
N LEU A 374 4.89 0.92 18.59
CA LEU A 374 5.07 1.39 17.23
C LEU A 374 6.28 2.34 17.14
N GLU A 375 7.12 2.11 16.14
CA GLU A 375 8.25 2.98 15.78
C GLU A 375 7.92 3.68 14.46
N ARG A 376 8.01 5.02 14.44
CA ARG A 376 7.80 5.82 13.22
C ARG A 376 9.01 5.69 12.29
N ILE A 377 8.78 5.35 11.02
CA ILE A 377 9.84 5.21 10.01
C ILE A 377 9.89 6.38 9.03
N THR A 378 8.78 7.04 8.74
CA THR A 378 8.73 8.25 7.91
C THR A 378 8.98 9.49 8.75
N LEU A 379 9.76 10.45 8.22
CA LEU A 379 10.04 11.74 8.87
C LEU A 379 10.39 11.59 10.37
N SER A 380 11.13 10.54 10.73
CA SER A 380 11.36 10.14 12.13
C SER A 380 12.10 11.20 12.96
N ASN A 381 12.91 12.02 12.32
CA ASN A 381 13.64 13.12 12.95
C ASN A 381 12.90 14.45 12.90
N ASN A 382 11.78 14.55 12.20
CA ASN A 382 10.99 15.76 12.03
C ASN A 382 9.67 15.64 12.81
N GLN A 383 9.44 16.54 13.76
CA GLN A 383 8.22 16.64 14.55
C GLN A 383 7.36 17.86 14.17
N GLU A 384 7.73 18.55 13.12
CA GLU A 384 6.98 19.69 12.60
C GLU A 384 5.85 19.16 11.69
N TRP A 385 4.62 19.36 12.14
CA TRP A 385 3.42 18.92 11.38
C TRP A 385 2.92 19.98 10.40
N LEU A 386 3.24 21.24 10.66
CA LEU A 386 2.92 22.39 9.82
C LEU A 386 4.18 23.20 9.51
N HIS A 387 4.45 23.40 8.23
CA HIS A 387 5.55 24.21 7.73
C HIS A 387 5.03 25.54 7.21
N HIS A 388 5.51 26.64 7.77
CA HIS A 388 5.24 27.99 7.27
C HIS A 388 6.26 28.34 6.18
N CYS A 389 5.75 28.79 4.99
CA CYS A 389 6.53 29.11 3.80
C CYS A 389 6.38 30.57 3.40
#